data_45124d680c1d88863d3ce5174bf73dc2
#
_entry.id   45124d680c1d88863d3ce5174bf73dc2
#
_cell.length_a   1.000
_cell.length_b   1.000
_cell.length_c   1.000
_cell.angle_alpha   90.00
_cell.angle_beta   90.00
_cell.angle_gamma   90.00
#
_symmetry.space_group_name_H-M   'P 1'
#
loop_
_entity.id
_entity.type
_entity.pdbx_description
1 polymer ?
#
loop_
_entity_poly.entity_id
_entity_poly.type
_entity_poly.pdbx_seq_one_letter_code
_entity_poly.pdbx_strand_id
1 'polypeptide(L)'
;MYTLIMEQYDNRIKIHKMDIPKIELNNGVKIPCIGNGPGIVGYSPRQDRISNSLFKRAFRKFIIRPKQEYDYVDAVANSFKIGFSLLDYSSSYGDGHLIGKAIKRSGVSRNDLFITTRISNQAQREQKVRACLMSQLQGMGVDYVDMLMFHWPVTDLYIDTWKEMVQLYKEGYCKCLGVANCHKHHIEELMKAADVVPSINQFEVHPLFTQKDLIGYCWSKGIQVEAYTAIARFDDRLMRLPLLKNIAQKYHKTVVQ
;
A
#
# COMPACT_ATOMS: atom_id res chain seq x y z
N MET A 1 -6.88 26.61 23.00
CA MET A 1 -6.69 25.71 24.17
C MET A 1 -6.29 24.30 23.79
N TYR A 2 -6.77 23.73 22.67
CA TYR A 2 -6.37 22.40 22.18
C TYR A 2 -4.93 22.33 21.64
N THR A 3 -4.42 23.40 21.06
CA THR A 3 -3.06 23.47 20.48
C THR A 3 -1.96 23.42 21.55
N LEU A 4 -2.17 24.02 22.71
CA LEU A 4 -1.21 24.05 23.82
C LEU A 4 -1.08 22.68 24.54
N ILE A 5 -2.12 21.85 24.51
CA ILE A 5 -2.09 20.52 25.12
C ILE A 5 -1.27 19.54 24.26
N MET A 6 -1.32 19.70 22.93
CA MET A 6 -0.56 18.83 22.00
C MET A 6 0.94 19.14 22.00
N GLU A 7 1.36 20.41 22.17
CA GLU A 7 2.79 20.75 22.31
C GLU A 7 3.41 20.23 23.61
N GLN A 8 2.66 20.11 24.70
CA GLN A 8 3.13 19.50 25.94
C GLN A 8 3.20 17.97 25.89
N TYR A 9 2.43 17.31 24.99
CA TYR A 9 2.49 15.87 24.82
C TYR A 9 3.68 15.43 23.96
N ASP A 10 4.13 16.28 23.03
CA ASP A 10 5.21 15.96 22.07
C ASP A 10 6.60 15.86 22.75
N ASN A 11 6.79 16.50 23.90
CA ASN A 11 8.07 16.52 24.63
C ASN A 11 8.24 15.39 25.67
N ARG A 12 7.24 14.55 25.92
CA ARG A 12 7.33 13.49 26.97
C ARG A 12 7.37 12.05 26.46
N ILE A 13 6.98 11.81 25.21
CA ILE A 13 7.07 10.48 24.61
C ILE A 13 8.25 10.49 23.66
N LYS A 14 9.39 9.96 24.09
CA LYS A 14 10.44 9.54 23.15
C LYS A 14 9.84 8.45 22.27
N ILE A 15 9.33 8.81 21.10
CA ILE A 15 8.89 7.85 20.10
C ILE A 15 10.17 7.12 19.65
N HIS A 16 10.38 5.92 20.17
CA HIS A 16 11.43 5.06 19.66
C HIS A 16 11.03 4.64 18.24
N LYS A 17 11.85 5.04 17.28
CA LYS A 17 11.68 4.60 15.89
C LYS A 17 11.74 3.07 15.87
N MET A 18 10.71 2.44 15.30
CA MET A 18 10.68 0.98 15.15
C MET A 18 11.72 0.55 14.13
N ASP A 19 12.49 -0.46 14.50
CA ASP A 19 13.37 -1.16 13.56
C ASP A 19 12.58 -2.32 12.94
N ILE A 20 12.06 -2.10 11.74
CA ILE A 20 11.30 -3.09 10.99
C ILE A 20 12.28 -3.90 10.13
N PRO A 21 12.39 -5.23 10.34
CA PRO A 21 13.24 -6.08 9.52
C PRO A 21 12.93 -5.95 8.03
N LYS A 22 13.94 -6.16 7.20
CA LYS A 22 13.80 -6.16 5.74
C LYS A 22 14.04 -7.55 5.17
N ILE A 23 13.32 -7.90 4.12
CA ILE A 23 13.47 -9.14 3.35
C ILE A 23 14.09 -8.78 2.01
N GLU A 24 15.03 -9.59 1.52
CA GLU A 24 15.60 -9.43 0.20
C GLU A 24 14.71 -10.13 -0.83
N LEU A 25 14.38 -9.41 -1.90
CA LEU A 25 13.60 -9.89 -3.02
C LEU A 25 14.48 -10.59 -4.06
N ASN A 26 13.88 -11.29 -5.01
CA ASN A 26 14.59 -12.05 -6.05
C ASN A 26 15.51 -11.21 -6.96
N ASN A 27 15.38 -9.91 -6.95
CA ASN A 27 16.24 -8.97 -7.68
C ASN A 27 17.21 -8.19 -6.78
N GLY A 28 17.39 -8.61 -5.51
CA GLY A 28 18.30 -8.00 -4.54
C GLY A 28 17.76 -6.75 -3.82
N VAL A 29 16.59 -6.25 -4.20
CA VAL A 29 15.95 -5.13 -3.51
C VAL A 29 15.44 -5.57 -2.13
N LYS A 30 15.66 -4.76 -1.09
CA LYS A 30 15.21 -5.05 0.28
C LYS A 30 13.93 -4.31 0.60
N ILE A 31 12.87 -5.05 0.95
CA ILE A 31 11.57 -4.53 1.35
C ILE A 31 11.34 -4.70 2.85
N PRO A 32 10.78 -3.71 3.58
CA PRO A 32 10.37 -3.89 4.98
C PRO A 32 9.28 -4.96 5.12
N CYS A 33 9.37 -5.80 6.17
CA CYS A 33 8.41 -6.88 6.41
C CYS A 33 7.00 -6.41 6.76
N ILE A 34 6.86 -5.17 7.24
CA ILE A 34 5.58 -4.59 7.65
C ILE A 34 5.45 -3.23 6.99
N GLY A 35 4.34 -3.03 6.31
CA GLY A 35 4.01 -1.80 5.61
C GLY A 35 2.76 -1.11 6.15
N ASN A 36 2.59 0.12 5.71
CA ASN A 36 1.41 0.93 5.92
C ASN A 36 0.64 1.04 4.61
N GLY A 37 -0.58 0.52 4.59
CA GLY A 37 -1.53 0.65 3.48
C GLY A 37 -2.62 1.66 3.83
N PRO A 38 -2.35 2.97 3.70
CA PRO A 38 -3.30 3.99 4.10
C PRO A 38 -4.50 4.01 3.14
N GLY A 39 -5.57 3.33 3.51
CA GLY A 39 -6.88 3.52 2.91
C GLY A 39 -7.47 4.85 3.38
N ILE A 40 -8.11 5.60 2.49
CA ILE A 40 -8.81 6.83 2.90
C ILE A 40 -10.14 6.45 3.53
N VAL A 41 -10.13 6.17 4.81
CA VAL A 41 -11.36 5.91 5.58
C VAL A 41 -12.17 7.21 5.64
N GLY A 42 -13.38 7.17 5.07
CA GLY A 42 -14.31 8.31 5.08
C GLY A 42 -14.21 9.27 3.91
N TYR A 43 -13.13 9.26 3.12
CA TYR A 43 -13.03 10.03 1.89
C TYR A 43 -13.42 9.20 0.67
N SER A 44 -14.59 9.47 0.13
CA SER A 44 -15.00 8.93 -1.18
C SER A 44 -15.46 10.07 -2.08
N PRO A 45 -14.77 10.33 -3.20
CA PRO A 45 -15.25 11.28 -4.21
C PRO A 45 -16.65 10.95 -4.73
N ARG A 46 -17.07 9.66 -4.60
CA ARG A 46 -18.43 9.22 -4.95
C ARG A 46 -19.49 9.72 -3.97
N GLN A 47 -19.16 9.91 -2.70
CA GLN A 47 -20.12 10.42 -1.69
C GLN A 47 -20.51 11.87 -1.93
N ASP A 48 -19.65 12.69 -2.57
CA ASP A 48 -19.97 14.05 -2.95
C ASP A 48 -21.05 14.13 -4.03
N ARG A 49 -21.27 13.06 -4.78
CA ARG A 49 -22.30 12.97 -5.84
C ARG A 49 -23.69 12.59 -5.32
N ILE A 50 -23.79 12.06 -4.09
CA ILE A 50 -25.04 11.47 -3.54
C ILE A 50 -25.93 12.49 -2.87
N SER A 51 -25.45 13.70 -2.54
CA SER A 51 -26.25 14.70 -1.85
C SER A 51 -26.81 15.75 -2.82
N ASN A 52 -28.14 15.80 -2.94
CA ASN A 52 -28.83 16.82 -3.74
C ASN A 52 -28.86 18.21 -3.05
N SER A 53 -28.42 18.33 -1.79
CA SER A 53 -28.38 19.58 -1.05
C SER A 53 -27.07 20.36 -1.33
N LEU A 54 -27.18 21.55 -1.91
CA LEU A 54 -26.08 22.48 -2.16
C LEU A 54 -25.32 22.84 -0.86
N PHE A 55 -26.05 23.05 0.24
CA PHE A 55 -25.46 23.35 1.54
C PHE A 55 -24.61 22.18 2.08
N LYS A 56 -25.11 20.95 2.01
CA LYS A 56 -24.36 19.76 2.45
C LYS A 56 -23.10 19.54 1.57
N ARG A 57 -23.20 19.81 0.27
CA ARG A 57 -22.04 19.74 -0.65
C ARG A 57 -21.00 20.81 -0.32
N ALA A 58 -21.42 22.05 -0.08
CA ALA A 58 -20.55 23.14 0.32
C ALA A 58 -19.87 22.84 1.67
N PHE A 59 -20.64 22.43 2.69
CA PHE A 59 -20.12 22.08 4.01
C PHE A 59 -19.07 20.95 3.94
N ARG A 60 -19.34 19.90 3.17
CA ARG A 60 -18.38 18.82 2.95
C ARG A 60 -17.12 19.32 2.26
N LYS A 61 -17.26 20.12 1.19
CA LYS A 61 -16.13 20.62 0.40
C LYS A 61 -15.22 21.56 1.21
N PHE A 62 -15.77 22.44 2.02
CA PHE A 62 -15.01 23.50 2.68
C PHE A 62 -14.63 23.22 4.14
N ILE A 63 -15.32 22.28 4.80
CA ILE A 63 -15.09 21.98 6.21
C ILE A 63 -14.63 20.54 6.42
N ILE A 64 -15.43 19.55 5.97
CA ILE A 64 -15.14 18.14 6.28
C ILE A 64 -13.93 17.64 5.49
N ARG A 65 -13.88 17.89 4.20
CA ARG A 65 -12.82 17.40 3.33
C ARG A 65 -11.43 17.92 3.72
N PRO A 66 -11.20 19.22 3.94
CA PRO A 66 -9.90 19.71 4.36
C PRO A 66 -9.41 19.10 5.67
N LYS A 67 -10.32 18.88 6.63
CA LYS A 67 -9.97 18.20 7.88
C LYS A 67 -9.56 16.75 7.65
N GLN A 68 -10.32 16.00 6.87
CA GLN A 68 -10.00 14.61 6.54
C GLN A 68 -8.68 14.47 5.79
N GLU A 69 -8.41 15.39 4.85
CA GLU A 69 -7.13 15.42 4.13
C GLU A 69 -5.97 15.73 5.08
N TYR A 70 -6.16 16.68 6.02
CA TYR A 70 -5.18 16.99 7.04
C TYR A 70 -4.89 15.80 7.95
N ASP A 71 -5.93 15.18 8.50
CA ASP A 71 -5.83 14.01 9.38
C ASP A 71 -5.13 12.83 8.67
N TYR A 72 -5.44 12.63 7.39
CA TYR A 72 -4.80 11.62 6.55
C TYR A 72 -3.30 11.89 6.35
N VAL A 73 -2.96 13.11 5.94
CA VAL A 73 -1.56 13.53 5.73
C VAL A 73 -0.77 13.40 7.03
N ASP A 74 -1.37 13.80 8.16
CA ASP A 74 -0.73 13.70 9.46
C ASP A 74 -0.50 12.26 9.90
N ALA A 75 -1.49 11.39 9.74
CA ALA A 75 -1.38 9.97 10.06
C ALA A 75 -0.28 9.27 9.25
N VAL A 76 -0.23 9.51 7.93
CA VAL A 76 0.80 8.94 7.06
C VAL A 76 2.19 9.52 7.39
N ALA A 77 2.30 10.82 7.61
CA ALA A 77 3.59 11.43 7.99
C ALA A 77 4.11 10.89 9.33
N ASN A 78 3.23 10.72 10.31
CA ASN A 78 3.59 10.17 11.60
C ASN A 78 3.98 8.67 11.50
N SER A 79 3.33 7.89 10.63
CA SER A 79 3.74 6.50 10.40
C SER A 79 5.20 6.40 9.93
N PHE A 80 5.64 7.29 9.05
CA PHE A 80 7.04 7.35 8.61
C PHE A 80 7.99 7.72 9.76
N LYS A 81 7.62 8.70 10.60
CA LYS A 81 8.45 9.13 11.74
C LYS A 81 8.66 8.01 12.75
N ILE A 82 7.65 7.18 12.99
CA ILE A 82 7.74 6.05 13.93
C ILE A 82 8.38 4.79 13.33
N GLY A 83 8.74 4.80 12.03
CA GLY A 83 9.55 3.74 11.41
C GLY A 83 8.85 2.88 10.37
N PHE A 84 7.56 3.09 10.07
CA PHE A 84 6.92 2.41 8.92
C PHE A 84 7.44 3.01 7.62
N SER A 85 8.48 2.42 7.06
CA SER A 85 9.09 2.93 5.83
C SER A 85 8.47 2.37 4.55
N LEU A 86 7.71 1.26 4.61
CA LEU A 86 6.94 0.75 3.48
C LEU A 86 5.57 1.40 3.42
N LEU A 87 5.31 2.09 2.32
CA LEU A 87 4.01 2.66 1.98
C LEU A 87 3.40 1.90 0.80
N ASP A 88 2.24 1.27 1.03
CA ASP A 88 1.47 0.62 -0.02
C ASP A 88 0.33 1.51 -0.50
N TYR A 89 0.55 2.21 -1.61
CA TYR A 89 -0.37 3.18 -2.19
C TYR A 89 -1.02 2.68 -3.48
N SER A 90 -2.18 3.20 -3.78
CA SER A 90 -2.85 3.07 -5.07
C SER A 90 -3.68 4.32 -5.37
N SER A 91 -3.68 4.77 -6.61
CA SER A 91 -4.57 5.85 -7.07
C SER A 91 -6.06 5.54 -6.86
N SER A 92 -6.41 4.27 -6.70
CA SER A 92 -7.77 3.84 -6.36
C SER A 92 -8.16 4.17 -4.91
N TYR A 93 -7.19 4.42 -4.03
CA TYR A 93 -7.41 4.72 -2.61
C TYR A 93 -7.48 6.22 -2.32
N GLY A 94 -6.98 7.06 -3.23
CA GLY A 94 -7.00 8.49 -3.03
C GLY A 94 -6.03 9.25 -3.93
N ASP A 95 -5.87 10.54 -3.60
CA ASP A 95 -5.04 11.46 -4.37
C ASP A 95 -3.55 11.31 -3.95
N GLY A 96 -2.68 11.01 -4.91
CA GLY A 96 -1.23 10.95 -4.72
C GLY A 96 -0.62 12.23 -4.14
N HIS A 97 -1.29 13.36 -4.36
CA HIS A 97 -0.89 14.64 -3.81
C HIS A 97 -0.88 14.67 -2.26
N LEU A 98 -1.78 13.93 -1.62
CA LEU A 98 -1.80 13.78 -0.17
C LEU A 98 -0.61 12.96 0.32
N ILE A 99 -0.20 11.95 -0.44
CA ILE A 99 1.02 11.16 -0.17
C ILE A 99 2.26 12.06 -0.28
N GLY A 100 2.36 12.85 -1.35
CA GLY A 100 3.45 13.83 -1.51
C GLY A 100 3.55 14.81 -0.36
N LYS A 101 2.40 15.35 0.10
CA LYS A 101 2.33 16.20 1.30
C LYS A 101 2.79 15.46 2.56
N ALA A 102 2.42 14.20 2.73
CA ALA A 102 2.81 13.39 3.89
C ALA A 102 4.31 13.09 3.89
N ILE A 103 4.90 12.74 2.75
CA ILE A 103 6.34 12.55 2.60
C ILE A 103 7.08 13.84 3.02
N LYS A 104 6.70 14.98 2.45
CA LYS A 104 7.29 16.28 2.78
C LYS A 104 7.13 16.65 4.26
N ARG A 105 5.95 16.43 4.83
CA ARG A 105 5.64 16.74 6.24
C ARG A 105 6.39 15.83 7.22
N SER A 106 6.67 14.60 6.82
CA SER A 106 7.40 13.66 7.68
C SER A 106 8.85 14.07 7.91
N GLY A 107 9.47 14.77 6.96
CA GLY A 107 10.91 15.08 6.94
C GLY A 107 11.80 13.85 6.69
N VAL A 108 11.20 12.68 6.41
CA VAL A 108 11.95 11.44 6.10
C VAL A 108 12.44 11.51 4.65
N SER A 109 13.71 11.15 4.44
CA SER A 109 14.28 11.11 3.09
C SER A 109 13.52 10.12 2.20
N ARG A 110 13.31 10.48 0.92
CA ARG A 110 12.71 9.58 -0.09
C ARG A 110 13.48 8.25 -0.19
N ASN A 111 14.78 8.28 -0.01
CA ASN A 111 15.63 7.09 -0.07
C ASN A 111 15.45 6.13 1.12
N ASP A 112 14.89 6.62 2.23
CA ASP A 112 14.57 5.81 3.40
C ASP A 112 13.16 5.20 3.33
N LEU A 113 12.38 5.57 2.31
CA LEU A 113 11.04 5.07 2.07
C LEU A 113 11.05 4.01 0.97
N PHE A 114 10.20 3.02 1.13
CA PHE A 114 9.84 2.05 0.12
C PHE A 114 8.39 2.30 -0.31
N ILE A 115 8.19 2.81 -1.51
CA ILE A 115 6.87 3.19 -2.01
C ILE A 115 6.42 2.17 -3.04
N THR A 116 5.31 1.49 -2.76
CA THR A 116 4.58 0.65 -3.72
C THR A 116 3.45 1.45 -4.34
N THR A 117 3.27 1.32 -5.65
CA THR A 117 2.07 1.82 -6.33
C THR A 117 1.52 0.82 -7.35
N ARG A 118 0.31 1.07 -7.85
CA ARG A 118 -0.40 0.12 -8.71
C ARG A 118 -0.97 0.75 -9.97
N ILE A 119 -0.89 -0.02 -11.06
CA ILE A 119 -1.67 0.22 -12.26
C ILE A 119 -3.12 -0.21 -11.96
N SER A 120 -4.05 0.71 -12.08
CA SER A 120 -5.45 0.45 -11.81
C SER A 120 -6.07 -0.46 -12.90
N ASN A 121 -7.14 -1.17 -12.54
CA ASN A 121 -7.88 -1.97 -13.52
C ASN A 121 -8.44 -1.12 -14.66
N GLN A 122 -8.78 0.14 -14.39
CA GLN A 122 -9.22 1.07 -15.43
C GLN A 122 -8.08 1.40 -16.39
N ALA A 123 -6.88 1.70 -15.89
CA ALA A 123 -5.73 2.00 -16.74
C ALA A 123 -5.33 0.80 -17.61
N GLN A 124 -5.48 -0.43 -17.11
CA GLN A 124 -5.30 -1.64 -17.93
C GLN A 124 -6.33 -1.70 -19.07
N ARG A 125 -7.62 -1.50 -18.77
CA ARG A 125 -8.69 -1.51 -19.79
C ARG A 125 -8.54 -0.40 -20.83
N GLU A 126 -8.01 0.75 -20.43
CA GLU A 126 -7.77 1.89 -21.32
C GLU A 126 -6.39 1.83 -22.00
N GLN A 127 -5.58 0.81 -21.70
CA GLN A 127 -4.19 0.66 -22.20
C GLN A 127 -3.34 1.91 -21.93
N LYS A 128 -3.48 2.48 -20.72
CA LYS A 128 -2.80 3.71 -20.27
C LYS A 128 -1.85 3.45 -19.12
N VAL A 129 -1.08 2.36 -19.16
CA VAL A 129 -0.19 1.93 -18.08
C VAL A 129 0.84 3.02 -17.74
N ARG A 130 1.58 3.49 -18.77
CA ARG A 130 2.57 4.57 -18.62
C ARG A 130 1.93 5.84 -18.07
N ALA A 131 0.86 6.30 -18.67
CA ALA A 131 0.18 7.52 -18.24
C ALA A 131 -0.32 7.43 -16.79
N CYS A 132 -0.79 6.26 -16.38
CA CYS A 132 -1.21 5.97 -15.01
C CYS A 132 -0.03 6.12 -14.03
N LEU A 133 1.15 5.54 -14.33
CA LEU A 133 2.32 5.68 -13.49
C LEU A 133 2.83 7.13 -13.45
N MET A 134 2.98 7.78 -14.59
CA MET A 134 3.46 9.17 -14.65
C MET A 134 2.57 10.12 -13.83
N SER A 135 1.26 9.97 -13.93
CA SER A 135 0.31 10.75 -13.13
C SER A 135 0.47 10.52 -11.62
N GLN A 136 0.76 9.29 -11.20
CA GLN A 136 1.00 8.97 -9.80
C GLN A 136 2.32 9.54 -9.30
N LEU A 137 3.42 9.41 -10.08
CA LEU A 137 4.72 10.00 -9.75
C LEU A 137 4.60 11.50 -9.60
N GLN A 138 3.96 12.17 -10.57
CA GLN A 138 3.72 13.61 -10.52
C GLN A 138 2.87 14.00 -9.29
N GLY A 139 1.79 13.26 -9.03
CA GLY A 139 0.92 13.52 -7.88
C GLY A 139 1.67 13.42 -6.54
N MET A 140 2.52 12.41 -6.40
CA MET A 140 3.33 12.21 -5.19
C MET A 140 4.56 13.15 -5.13
N GLY A 141 4.97 13.75 -6.25
CA GLY A 141 6.19 14.58 -6.32
C GLY A 141 7.45 13.74 -6.16
N VAL A 142 7.50 12.56 -6.78
CA VAL A 142 8.66 11.65 -6.78
C VAL A 142 9.00 11.23 -8.20
N ASP A 143 10.28 10.90 -8.45
CA ASP A 143 10.76 10.53 -9.77
C ASP A 143 10.61 9.04 -10.05
N TYR A 144 10.52 8.21 -9.00
CA TYR A 144 10.38 6.77 -9.08
C TYR A 144 9.58 6.20 -7.91
N VAL A 145 9.09 4.98 -8.06
CA VAL A 145 8.60 4.13 -6.96
C VAL A 145 9.54 2.97 -6.71
N ASP A 146 9.52 2.39 -5.51
CA ASP A 146 10.34 1.22 -5.24
C ASP A 146 9.71 -0.03 -5.84
N MET A 147 8.38 -0.16 -5.78
CA MET A 147 7.65 -1.24 -6.42
C MET A 147 6.48 -0.74 -7.28
N LEU A 148 6.39 -1.27 -8.49
CA LEU A 148 5.23 -1.12 -9.35
C LEU A 148 4.53 -2.48 -9.49
N MET A 149 3.22 -2.53 -9.27
CA MET A 149 2.40 -3.70 -9.52
C MET A 149 1.10 -3.34 -10.24
N PHE A 150 0.37 -4.30 -10.78
CA PHE A 150 -1.02 -4.06 -11.16
C PHE A 150 -1.96 -4.50 -10.03
N HIS A 151 -3.17 -3.94 -9.99
CA HIS A 151 -4.11 -4.18 -8.88
C HIS A 151 -4.78 -5.57 -8.95
N TRP A 152 -5.18 -5.99 -10.16
CA TRP A 152 -5.75 -7.28 -10.48
C TRP A 152 -5.31 -7.71 -11.86
N PRO A 153 -5.17 -9.01 -12.15
CA PRO A 153 -4.94 -9.49 -13.50
C PRO A 153 -6.24 -9.33 -14.31
N VAL A 154 -6.39 -8.21 -15.01
CA VAL A 154 -7.56 -7.99 -15.88
C VAL A 154 -7.48 -8.96 -17.05
N THR A 155 -8.47 -9.83 -17.19
CA THR A 155 -8.55 -10.85 -18.24
C THR A 155 -8.22 -10.28 -19.61
N ASP A 156 -7.42 -10.99 -20.38
CA ASP A 156 -6.92 -10.64 -21.73
C ASP A 156 -6.03 -9.40 -21.82
N LEU A 157 -5.81 -8.67 -20.70
CA LEU A 157 -5.04 -7.43 -20.69
C LEU A 157 -3.81 -7.45 -19.78
N TYR A 158 -3.76 -8.33 -18.78
CA TYR A 158 -2.67 -8.32 -17.78
C TYR A 158 -1.30 -8.68 -18.37
N ILE A 159 -1.25 -9.47 -19.45
CA ILE A 159 0.00 -9.81 -20.13
C ILE A 159 0.62 -8.57 -20.78
N ASP A 160 -0.16 -7.80 -21.54
CA ASP A 160 0.35 -6.59 -22.18
C ASP A 160 0.62 -5.49 -21.16
N THR A 161 -0.20 -5.40 -20.10
CA THR A 161 0.09 -4.56 -18.92
C THR A 161 1.45 -4.91 -18.34
N TRP A 162 1.74 -6.20 -18.14
CA TRP A 162 3.03 -6.65 -17.60
C TRP A 162 4.20 -6.27 -18.49
N LYS A 163 4.10 -6.50 -19.80
CA LYS A 163 5.14 -6.10 -20.77
C LYS A 163 5.46 -4.60 -20.71
N GLU A 164 4.44 -3.76 -20.61
CA GLU A 164 4.64 -2.32 -20.48
C GLU A 164 5.25 -1.94 -19.12
N MET A 165 4.84 -2.61 -18.03
CA MET A 165 5.48 -2.44 -16.72
C MET A 165 6.96 -2.86 -16.73
N VAL A 166 7.32 -3.95 -17.42
CA VAL A 166 8.73 -4.37 -17.62
C VAL A 166 9.52 -3.29 -18.38
N GLN A 167 8.91 -2.64 -19.36
CA GLN A 167 9.55 -1.53 -20.05
C GLN A 167 9.80 -0.33 -19.11
N LEU A 168 8.81 0.04 -18.30
CA LEU A 168 8.93 1.11 -17.30
C LEU A 168 9.99 0.79 -16.24
N TYR A 169 10.12 -0.47 -15.85
CA TYR A 169 11.18 -0.95 -14.96
C TYR A 169 12.58 -0.78 -15.58
N LYS A 170 12.75 -1.18 -16.84
CA LYS A 170 14.00 -1.01 -17.59
C LYS A 170 14.39 0.47 -17.78
N GLU A 171 13.40 1.36 -17.84
CA GLU A 171 13.58 2.82 -17.90
C GLU A 171 13.90 3.44 -16.53
N GLY A 172 13.83 2.67 -15.43
CA GLY A 172 14.19 3.13 -14.10
C GLY A 172 13.07 3.82 -13.31
N TYR A 173 11.81 3.78 -13.76
CA TYR A 173 10.68 4.35 -13.03
C TYR A 173 10.26 3.53 -11.79
N CYS A 174 10.76 2.31 -11.66
CA CYS A 174 10.60 1.50 -10.46
C CYS A 174 11.82 0.60 -10.24
N LYS A 175 12.09 0.19 -8.98
CA LYS A 175 13.21 -0.67 -8.61
C LYS A 175 12.89 -2.15 -8.68
N CYS A 176 11.62 -2.52 -8.56
CA CYS A 176 11.15 -3.89 -8.71
C CYS A 176 9.70 -3.93 -9.19
N LEU A 177 9.31 -5.09 -9.71
CA LEU A 177 7.96 -5.35 -10.20
C LEU A 177 7.28 -6.40 -9.32
N GLY A 178 6.02 -6.14 -9.00
CA GLY A 178 5.14 -7.08 -8.32
C GLY A 178 3.82 -7.28 -9.07
N VAL A 179 3.04 -8.19 -8.57
CA VAL A 179 1.68 -8.45 -9.02
C VAL A 179 0.75 -8.51 -7.81
N ALA A 180 -0.54 -8.29 -8.02
CA ALA A 180 -1.52 -8.50 -6.97
C ALA A 180 -2.65 -9.40 -7.45
N ASN A 181 -3.12 -10.27 -6.55
CA ASN A 181 -4.23 -11.21 -6.77
C ASN A 181 -4.02 -12.19 -7.93
N CYS A 182 -2.76 -12.54 -8.21
CA CYS A 182 -2.43 -13.52 -9.24
C CYS A 182 -2.49 -14.94 -8.68
N HIS A 183 -3.21 -15.81 -9.37
CA HIS A 183 -3.15 -17.25 -9.18
C HIS A 183 -2.01 -17.84 -9.99
N LYS A 184 -1.74 -19.16 -9.79
CA LYS A 184 -0.67 -19.89 -10.43
C LYS A 184 -0.61 -19.70 -11.95
N HIS A 185 -1.72 -19.86 -12.65
CA HIS A 185 -1.78 -19.74 -14.11
C HIS A 185 -1.41 -18.32 -14.60
N HIS A 186 -1.85 -17.27 -13.89
CA HIS A 186 -1.46 -15.90 -14.22
C HIS A 186 0.05 -15.71 -14.15
N ILE A 187 0.68 -16.21 -13.08
CA ILE A 187 2.14 -16.10 -12.88
C ILE A 187 2.88 -16.88 -13.98
N GLU A 188 2.42 -18.08 -14.33
CA GLU A 188 3.03 -18.89 -15.39
C GLU A 188 2.97 -18.20 -16.76
N GLU A 189 1.88 -17.52 -17.07
CA GLU A 189 1.73 -16.77 -18.32
C GLU A 189 2.60 -15.51 -18.33
N LEU A 190 2.69 -14.78 -17.22
CA LEU A 190 3.58 -13.61 -17.10
C LEU A 190 5.04 -14.01 -17.30
N MET A 191 5.48 -15.12 -16.69
CA MET A 191 6.86 -15.62 -16.80
C MET A 191 7.19 -16.12 -18.21
N LYS A 192 6.20 -16.53 -19.01
CA LYS A 192 6.38 -16.86 -20.43
C LYS A 192 6.43 -15.59 -21.29
N ALA A 193 5.77 -14.53 -20.88
CA ALA A 193 5.60 -13.31 -21.66
C ALA A 193 6.78 -12.34 -21.57
N ALA A 194 7.61 -12.44 -20.52
CA ALA A 194 8.76 -11.56 -20.30
C ALA A 194 9.83 -12.23 -19.40
N ASP A 195 11.09 -11.79 -19.56
CA ASP A 195 12.26 -12.31 -18.83
C ASP A 195 12.33 -11.81 -17.37
N VAL A 196 11.31 -11.11 -16.88
CA VAL A 196 11.26 -10.59 -15.51
C VAL A 196 10.26 -11.41 -14.70
N VAL A 197 10.76 -12.01 -13.62
CA VAL A 197 9.93 -12.71 -12.63
C VAL A 197 9.36 -11.68 -11.66
N PRO A 198 8.05 -11.69 -11.34
CA PRO A 198 7.51 -10.85 -10.29
C PRO A 198 8.28 -11.03 -8.97
N SER A 199 8.66 -9.94 -8.33
CA SER A 199 9.36 -10.02 -7.04
C SER A 199 8.40 -10.32 -5.89
N ILE A 200 7.15 -9.87 -6.02
CA ILE A 200 6.09 -10.07 -5.04
C ILE A 200 4.78 -10.46 -5.75
N ASN A 201 4.01 -11.34 -5.10
CA ASN A 201 2.59 -11.49 -5.34
C ASN A 201 1.85 -11.09 -4.07
N GLN A 202 1.05 -10.02 -4.13
CA GLN A 202 0.26 -9.55 -3.00
C GLN A 202 -1.18 -10.07 -3.11
N PHE A 203 -1.65 -10.78 -2.09
CA PHE A 203 -3.03 -11.28 -2.04
C PHE A 203 -3.53 -11.40 -0.60
N GLU A 204 -4.84 -11.61 -0.41
CA GLU A 204 -5.43 -11.74 0.91
C GLU A 204 -4.92 -13.01 1.61
N VAL A 205 -4.28 -12.81 2.77
CA VAL A 205 -3.81 -13.91 3.64
C VAL A 205 -4.02 -13.54 5.09
N HIS A 206 -4.69 -14.40 5.84
CA HIS A 206 -4.88 -14.27 7.29
C HIS A 206 -5.25 -15.65 7.87
N PRO A 207 -5.29 -15.85 9.21
CA PRO A 207 -5.55 -17.16 9.81
C PRO A 207 -6.87 -17.84 9.40
N LEU A 208 -7.87 -17.07 8.96
CA LEU A 208 -9.14 -17.61 8.42
C LEU A 208 -9.07 -17.89 6.90
N PHE A 209 -8.02 -17.45 6.21
CA PHE A 209 -7.81 -17.63 4.77
C PHE A 209 -6.33 -17.80 4.44
N THR A 210 -5.81 -18.99 4.62
CA THR A 210 -4.37 -19.25 4.71
C THR A 210 -3.64 -19.38 3.37
N GLN A 211 -4.32 -19.70 2.28
CA GLN A 211 -3.80 -19.82 0.90
C GLN A 211 -2.46 -20.59 0.76
N LYS A 212 -2.27 -21.66 1.55
CA LYS A 212 -0.99 -22.38 1.66
C LYS A 212 -0.41 -22.83 0.32
N ASP A 213 -1.26 -23.33 -0.58
CA ASP A 213 -0.83 -23.85 -1.90
C ASP A 213 -0.29 -22.74 -2.80
N LEU A 214 -0.96 -21.55 -2.80
CA LEU A 214 -0.51 -20.41 -3.57
C LEU A 214 0.77 -19.82 -2.97
N ILE A 215 0.89 -19.76 -1.65
CA ILE A 215 2.11 -19.34 -0.95
C ILE A 215 3.28 -20.25 -1.33
N GLY A 216 3.11 -21.56 -1.19
CA GLY A 216 4.15 -22.53 -1.54
C GLY A 216 4.55 -22.45 -3.01
N TYR A 217 3.59 -22.23 -3.90
CA TYR A 217 3.87 -22.03 -5.32
C TYR A 217 4.69 -20.74 -5.55
N CYS A 218 4.31 -19.61 -4.99
CA CYS A 218 5.07 -18.37 -5.11
C CYS A 218 6.52 -18.55 -4.65
N TRP A 219 6.73 -19.12 -3.47
CA TRP A 219 8.07 -19.37 -2.94
C TRP A 219 8.90 -20.32 -3.83
N SER A 220 8.28 -21.34 -4.43
CA SER A 220 8.97 -22.24 -5.37
C SER A 220 9.47 -21.53 -6.64
N LYS A 221 8.93 -20.35 -6.94
CA LYS A 221 9.32 -19.49 -8.06
C LYS A 221 10.21 -18.31 -7.66
N GLY A 222 10.64 -18.24 -6.39
CA GLY A 222 11.39 -17.10 -5.87
C GLY A 222 10.57 -15.83 -5.73
N ILE A 223 9.24 -15.95 -5.70
CA ILE A 223 8.31 -14.81 -5.56
C ILE A 223 7.95 -14.68 -4.09
N GLN A 224 8.23 -13.51 -3.49
CA GLN A 224 7.81 -13.23 -2.12
C GLN A 224 6.30 -12.99 -2.05
N VAL A 225 5.70 -13.39 -0.93
CA VAL A 225 4.27 -13.15 -0.68
C VAL A 225 4.11 -11.95 0.25
N GLU A 226 3.23 -11.04 -0.12
CA GLU A 226 2.78 -9.93 0.71
C GLU A 226 1.29 -10.09 1.02
N ALA A 227 0.93 -10.07 2.31
CA ALA A 227 -0.45 -10.24 2.74
C ALA A 227 -1.15 -8.88 2.86
N TYR A 228 -2.27 -8.70 2.17
CA TYR A 228 -3.20 -7.64 2.52
C TYR A 228 -4.34 -8.20 3.39
N THR A 229 -5.06 -7.33 4.09
CA THR A 229 -6.14 -7.72 5.03
C THR A 229 -5.64 -8.73 6.09
N ALA A 230 -4.36 -8.68 6.48
CA ALA A 230 -3.71 -9.68 7.32
C ALA A 230 -4.38 -9.91 8.69
N ILE A 231 -5.19 -8.97 9.16
CA ILE A 231 -6.01 -9.07 10.38
C ILE A 231 -7.50 -9.27 10.09
N ALA A 232 -7.85 -9.74 8.89
CA ALA A 232 -9.23 -10.00 8.46
C ALA A 232 -10.19 -8.82 8.75
N ARG A 233 -9.73 -7.57 8.59
CA ARG A 233 -10.50 -6.35 8.89
C ARG A 233 -11.08 -6.31 10.32
N PHE A 234 -10.35 -6.83 11.30
CA PHE A 234 -10.76 -6.96 12.69
C PHE A 234 -12.01 -7.89 12.87
N ASP A 235 -12.12 -8.91 12.03
CA ASP A 235 -13.21 -9.90 12.18
C ASP A 235 -13.21 -10.50 13.59
N ASP A 236 -14.36 -10.47 14.24
CA ASP A 236 -14.52 -10.96 15.62
C ASP A 236 -14.10 -12.43 15.79
N ARG A 237 -14.31 -13.26 14.78
CA ARG A 237 -13.88 -14.67 14.80
C ARG A 237 -12.36 -14.79 14.94
N LEU A 238 -11.63 -13.89 14.31
CA LEU A 238 -10.15 -13.84 14.42
C LEU A 238 -9.74 -13.19 15.74
N MET A 239 -10.27 -12.00 16.04
CA MET A 239 -9.89 -11.23 17.21
C MET A 239 -10.18 -11.91 18.55
N ARG A 240 -11.22 -12.76 18.58
CA ARG A 240 -11.62 -13.50 19.79
C ARG A 240 -11.07 -14.92 19.85
N LEU A 241 -10.31 -15.38 18.87
CA LEU A 241 -9.77 -16.74 18.82
C LEU A 241 -8.88 -17.00 20.04
N PRO A 242 -9.20 -18.02 20.90
CA PRO A 242 -8.45 -18.29 22.13
C PRO A 242 -6.95 -18.51 21.86
N LEU A 243 -6.61 -19.20 20.77
CA LEU A 243 -5.23 -19.46 20.40
C LEU A 243 -4.43 -18.15 20.21
N LEU A 244 -5.01 -17.17 19.49
CA LEU A 244 -4.35 -15.88 19.25
C LEU A 244 -4.23 -15.06 20.54
N LYS A 245 -5.24 -15.09 21.40
CA LYS A 245 -5.17 -14.44 22.73
C LYS A 245 -4.08 -15.05 23.59
N ASN A 246 -3.96 -16.37 23.61
CA ASN A 246 -2.90 -17.07 24.39
C ASN A 246 -1.51 -16.70 23.86
N ILE A 247 -1.32 -16.66 22.54
CA ILE A 247 -0.06 -16.22 21.92
C ILE A 247 0.23 -14.76 22.28
N ALA A 248 -0.73 -13.87 22.13
CA ALA A 248 -0.60 -12.46 22.48
C ALA A 248 -0.20 -12.28 23.94
N GLN A 249 -0.84 -12.98 24.88
CA GLN A 249 -0.50 -12.96 26.30
C GLN A 249 0.91 -13.48 26.57
N LYS A 250 1.30 -14.60 25.94
CA LYS A 250 2.64 -15.19 26.08
C LYS A 250 3.76 -14.21 25.71
N TYR A 251 3.52 -13.38 24.70
CA TYR A 251 4.52 -12.42 24.18
C TYR A 251 4.30 -10.99 24.68
N HIS A 252 3.37 -10.76 25.62
CA HIS A 252 2.99 -9.42 26.10
C HIS A 252 2.63 -8.46 24.95
N LYS A 253 1.85 -8.95 24.00
CA LYS A 253 1.40 -8.22 22.79
C LYS A 253 -0.11 -8.20 22.72
N THR A 254 -0.64 -7.37 21.82
CA THR A 254 -2.05 -7.48 21.39
C THR A 254 -2.22 -8.59 20.35
N VAL A 255 -3.45 -9.02 20.09
CA VAL A 255 -3.74 -9.98 19.01
C VAL A 255 -3.29 -9.44 17.63
N VAL A 256 -3.34 -8.14 17.42
CA VAL A 256 -2.91 -7.48 16.18
C VAL A 256 -1.39 -7.50 16.02
N GLN A 257 -0.67 -7.32 17.12
CA GLN A 257 0.81 -7.37 17.15
C GLN A 257 1.33 -8.79 17.06
#